data_c5f54a2c9b3a3bde7a86b3b091396024
#
_entry.id   c5f54a2c9b3a3bde7a86b3b091396024
#
_cell.length_a   1.000
_cell.length_b   1.000
_cell.length_c   1.000
_cell.angle_alpha   90.00
_cell.angle_beta   90.00
_cell.angle_gamma   90.00
#
_symmetry.space_group_name_H-M   'P 1'
#
loop_
_entity.id
_entity.type
_entity.pdbx_description
1 polymer ?
#
loop_
_entity_poly.entity_id
_entity_poly.type
_entity_poly.pdbx_seq_one_letter_code
_entity_poly.pdbx_strand_id
1 'polypeptide(L)'
;GNNPEQAQTFNLTLIIELGKHWSPIFMATIKDVAKRAGVSTTTVSHVINKTRFVAEETREAVWQAIKELHYSPSAVARSLKVNHTKTLGLLATSSEAPYFAEIIEAVENHCFDKGYTLILGNAHNDLQKQRAYLSMMAQKRVDVLLVMCSEYPDDLLQMLEENRNIPMVVMDWGESRADFTDTVLDNAFQGGYLAGRYLIERGHRDIGAIPGQMERNTGGGRHAGFLKALEEAGIQPRAEWIVQGDFEPESGYQAMQQILSQKQRPTAVFCGGDIMAMGAICAADEMGLRVPQDISVIGYDNVRNARYFAPALTTVHQPKAQLGEKALDMLLDRITSKREVSQTIEVHPTLIERRSVADGPFRDYRR
;
A
#
# COMPACT_ATOMS: atom_id res chain seq x y z
N GLY A 1 -42.27 26.22 -14.45
CA GLY A 1 -41.68 25.81 -15.72
C GLY A 1 -40.31 26.39 -15.85
N ASN A 2 -39.29 25.73 -15.30
CA ASN A 2 -37.88 26.10 -15.53
C ASN A 2 -37.41 25.45 -16.83
N ASN A 3 -37.06 26.27 -17.79
CA ASN A 3 -36.56 25.85 -19.10
C ASN A 3 -35.09 25.40 -19.01
N PRO A 4 -34.76 24.12 -19.32
CA PRO A 4 -33.38 23.60 -19.21
C PRO A 4 -32.36 24.28 -20.14
N GLU A 5 -32.81 24.92 -21.22
CA GLU A 5 -31.91 25.65 -22.14
C GLU A 5 -31.33 26.94 -21.54
N GLN A 6 -31.99 27.58 -20.57
CA GLN A 6 -31.44 28.78 -19.90
C GLN A 6 -30.34 28.42 -18.89
N ALA A 7 -30.38 27.24 -18.28
CA ALA A 7 -29.33 26.80 -17.33
C ALA A 7 -28.02 26.44 -18.01
N GLN A 8 -28.05 25.88 -19.24
CA GLN A 8 -26.86 25.58 -20.00
C GLN A 8 -26.15 26.82 -20.55
N THR A 9 -26.94 27.83 -20.99
CA THR A 9 -26.40 29.10 -21.53
C THR A 9 -25.72 29.93 -20.43
N PHE A 10 -26.23 29.89 -19.20
CA PHE A 10 -25.65 30.62 -18.06
C PHE A 10 -24.32 30.03 -17.64
N ASN A 11 -24.15 28.69 -17.68
CA ASN A 11 -22.89 28.03 -17.34
C ASN A 11 -21.80 28.28 -18.39
N LEU A 12 -22.13 28.30 -19.68
CA LEU A 12 -21.13 28.56 -20.73
C LEU A 12 -20.62 30.01 -20.69
N THR A 13 -21.50 30.99 -20.44
CA THR A 13 -21.12 32.39 -20.35
C THR A 13 -20.21 32.68 -19.15
N LEU A 14 -20.50 32.03 -18.00
CA LEU A 14 -19.67 32.15 -16.79
C LEU A 14 -18.28 31.53 -16.98
N ILE A 15 -18.18 30.38 -17.69
CA ILE A 15 -16.90 29.74 -18.02
C ILE A 15 -16.08 30.59 -18.98
N ILE A 16 -16.73 31.27 -19.95
CA ILE A 16 -16.06 32.13 -20.91
C ILE A 16 -15.59 33.42 -20.23
N GLU A 17 -16.34 33.99 -19.30
CA GLU A 17 -15.93 35.16 -18.52
C GLU A 17 -14.81 34.87 -17.53
N LEU A 18 -14.86 33.72 -16.84
CA LEU A 18 -13.75 33.27 -15.97
C LEU A 18 -12.49 32.96 -16.76
N GLY A 19 -12.59 32.50 -18.02
CA GLY A 19 -11.44 32.29 -18.92
C GLY A 19 -10.80 33.59 -19.38
N LYS A 20 -11.51 34.72 -19.41
CA LYS A 20 -10.97 36.02 -19.78
C LYS A 20 -10.11 36.70 -18.69
N HIS A 21 -10.26 36.27 -17.43
CA HIS A 21 -9.44 36.76 -16.30
C HIS A 21 -8.28 35.84 -15.94
N TRP A 22 -8.11 34.72 -16.62
CA TRP A 22 -6.87 33.94 -16.52
C TRP A 22 -5.82 34.57 -17.42
N SER A 23 -5.18 35.63 -16.93
CA SER A 23 -3.90 36.02 -17.47
C SER A 23 -2.98 34.81 -17.36
N PRO A 24 -2.30 34.37 -18.42
CA PRO A 24 -1.30 33.32 -18.29
C PRO A 24 -0.35 33.79 -17.20
N ILE A 25 -0.22 33.00 -16.12
CA ILE A 25 0.80 33.25 -15.10
C ILE A 25 2.11 33.21 -15.86
N PHE A 26 2.68 34.37 -16.10
CA PHE A 26 4.00 34.53 -16.74
C PHE A 26 5.00 33.95 -15.77
N MET A 27 5.23 32.63 -15.88
CA MET A 27 6.29 31.97 -15.11
C MET A 27 7.62 32.52 -15.66
N ALA A 28 8.34 33.24 -14.81
CA ALA A 28 9.66 33.70 -15.14
C ALA A 28 10.54 32.54 -15.63
N THR A 29 11.33 32.76 -16.62
CA THR A 29 12.25 31.76 -17.19
C THR A 29 13.67 31.98 -16.69
N ILE A 30 14.55 31.02 -16.88
CA ILE A 30 15.98 31.15 -16.57
C ILE A 30 16.62 32.31 -17.36
N LYS A 31 16.07 32.66 -18.55
CA LYS A 31 16.53 33.80 -19.36
C LYS A 31 16.18 35.14 -18.70
N ASP A 32 15.01 35.22 -18.05
CA ASP A 32 14.59 36.43 -17.34
C ASP A 32 15.46 36.64 -16.09
N VAL A 33 15.78 35.57 -15.35
CA VAL A 33 16.71 35.64 -14.23
C VAL A 33 18.09 36.06 -14.67
N ALA A 34 18.63 35.51 -15.77
CA ALA A 34 19.91 35.85 -16.32
C ALA A 34 19.97 37.33 -16.72
N LYS A 35 18.93 37.83 -17.42
CA LYS A 35 18.78 39.23 -17.80
C LYS A 35 18.71 40.15 -16.57
N ARG A 36 17.94 39.78 -15.54
CA ARG A 36 17.78 40.59 -14.32
C ARG A 36 19.05 40.64 -13.47
N ALA A 37 19.80 39.54 -13.41
CA ALA A 37 21.06 39.44 -12.67
C ALA A 37 22.28 39.92 -13.47
N GLY A 38 22.15 40.27 -14.76
CA GLY A 38 23.25 40.72 -15.61
C GLY A 38 24.27 39.62 -15.95
N VAL A 39 23.86 38.36 -15.99
CA VAL A 39 24.75 37.20 -16.22
C VAL A 39 24.23 36.30 -17.34
N SER A 40 25.02 35.28 -17.73
CA SER A 40 24.56 34.26 -18.67
C SER A 40 23.61 33.25 -18.02
N THR A 41 22.77 32.62 -18.84
CA THR A 41 21.92 31.50 -18.36
C THR A 41 22.74 30.33 -17.81
N THR A 42 23.96 30.12 -18.32
CA THR A 42 24.91 29.13 -17.83
C THR A 42 25.37 29.48 -16.40
N THR A 43 25.67 30.76 -16.13
CA THR A 43 26.04 31.24 -14.80
C THR A 43 24.89 31.03 -13.81
N VAL A 44 23.64 31.39 -14.18
CA VAL A 44 22.46 31.11 -13.36
C VAL A 44 22.33 29.62 -13.06
N SER A 45 22.51 28.76 -14.06
CA SER A 45 22.48 27.29 -13.86
C SER A 45 23.58 26.80 -12.91
N HIS A 46 24.78 27.35 -12.98
CA HIS A 46 25.88 26.99 -12.05
C HIS A 46 25.58 27.44 -10.62
N VAL A 47 24.99 28.61 -10.41
CA VAL A 47 24.56 29.08 -9.08
C VAL A 47 23.50 28.19 -8.49
N ILE A 48 22.44 27.88 -9.26
CA ILE A 48 21.31 27.07 -8.79
C ILE A 48 21.79 25.65 -8.45
N ASN A 49 22.59 25.03 -9.32
CA ASN A 49 22.99 23.61 -9.19
C ASN A 49 24.34 23.42 -8.45
N LYS A 50 24.99 24.49 -8.01
CA LYS A 50 26.28 24.47 -7.31
C LYS A 50 27.37 23.66 -8.06
N THR A 51 27.37 23.71 -9.39
CA THR A 51 28.23 22.84 -10.22
C THR A 51 29.61 23.42 -10.48
N ARG A 52 29.81 24.74 -10.29
CA ARG A 52 31.10 25.44 -10.41
C ARG A 52 31.15 26.56 -9.39
N PHE A 53 32.38 26.99 -9.09
CA PHE A 53 32.62 28.20 -8.31
C PHE A 53 32.09 29.43 -9.06
N VAL A 54 31.31 30.26 -8.36
CA VAL A 54 30.81 31.53 -8.81
C VAL A 54 31.09 32.53 -7.70
N ALA A 55 31.62 33.70 -8.06
CA ALA A 55 31.95 34.77 -7.10
C ALA A 55 30.71 35.16 -6.29
N GLU A 56 30.92 35.49 -5.01
CA GLU A 56 29.86 35.73 -4.04
C GLU A 56 28.87 36.80 -4.52
N GLU A 57 29.37 37.96 -5.00
CA GLU A 57 28.53 39.03 -5.53
C GLU A 57 27.62 38.56 -6.67
N THR A 58 28.15 37.77 -7.59
CA THR A 58 27.37 37.20 -8.70
C THR A 58 26.32 36.20 -8.20
N ARG A 59 26.67 35.41 -7.19
CA ARG A 59 25.75 34.45 -6.57
C ARG A 59 24.59 35.14 -5.89
N GLU A 60 24.87 36.21 -5.13
CA GLU A 60 23.85 37.02 -4.46
C GLU A 60 22.93 37.70 -5.48
N ALA A 61 23.49 38.32 -6.55
CA ALA A 61 22.71 38.95 -7.61
C ALA A 61 21.74 37.94 -8.29
N VAL A 62 22.18 36.71 -8.53
CA VAL A 62 21.32 35.65 -9.09
C VAL A 62 20.21 35.25 -8.12
N TRP A 63 20.51 35.03 -6.82
CA TRP A 63 19.50 34.70 -5.84
C TRP A 63 18.49 35.83 -5.62
N GLN A 64 18.94 37.08 -5.65
CA GLN A 64 18.05 38.24 -5.59
C GLN A 64 17.11 38.29 -6.79
N ALA A 65 17.62 38.07 -8.01
CA ALA A 65 16.81 38.04 -9.22
C ALA A 65 15.77 36.87 -9.19
N ILE A 66 16.15 35.68 -8.69
CA ILE A 66 15.25 34.54 -8.50
C ILE A 66 14.11 34.94 -7.58
N LYS A 67 14.41 35.58 -6.45
CA LYS A 67 13.42 36.00 -5.46
C LYS A 67 12.46 37.06 -6.03
N GLU A 68 12.98 38.06 -6.69
CA GLU A 68 12.19 39.17 -7.28
C GLU A 68 11.25 38.69 -8.39
N LEU A 69 11.70 37.74 -9.20
CA LEU A 69 10.93 37.21 -10.31
C LEU A 69 10.06 35.99 -9.92
N HIS A 70 10.08 35.60 -8.64
CA HIS A 70 9.45 34.37 -8.18
C HIS A 70 9.78 33.15 -9.06
N TYR A 71 11.01 33.11 -9.57
CA TYR A 71 11.47 32.07 -10.47
C TYR A 71 11.64 30.74 -9.70
N SER A 72 10.96 29.71 -10.15
CA SER A 72 11.18 28.35 -9.70
C SER A 72 11.90 27.55 -10.81
N PRO A 73 13.07 26.96 -10.54
CA PRO A 73 13.77 26.15 -11.53
C PRO A 73 12.87 25.03 -12.05
N SER A 74 12.68 24.99 -13.38
CA SER A 74 11.85 23.95 -13.99
C SER A 74 12.48 22.55 -13.74
N ALA A 75 11.79 21.73 -12.97
CA ALA A 75 12.16 20.33 -12.76
C ALA A 75 12.21 19.56 -14.10
N VAL A 76 11.32 19.92 -15.04
CA VAL A 76 11.27 19.35 -16.40
C VAL A 76 12.53 19.67 -17.19
N ALA A 77 13.02 20.92 -17.16
CA ALA A 77 14.26 21.30 -17.85
C ALA A 77 15.49 20.61 -17.24
N ARG A 78 15.48 20.39 -15.93
CA ARG A 78 16.54 19.65 -15.23
C ARG A 78 16.50 18.17 -15.58
N SER A 79 15.33 17.54 -15.55
CA SER A 79 15.16 16.11 -15.83
C SER A 79 15.53 15.75 -17.28
N LEU A 80 15.24 16.64 -18.24
CA LEU A 80 15.68 16.46 -19.63
C LEU A 80 17.20 16.44 -19.79
N LYS A 81 17.93 17.18 -18.93
CA LYS A 81 19.40 17.23 -18.99
C LYS A 81 20.06 16.07 -18.26
N VAL A 82 19.44 15.54 -17.20
CA VAL A 82 20.03 14.49 -16.34
C VAL A 82 19.39 13.13 -16.61
N ASN A 83 18.32 13.07 -17.39
CA ASN A 83 17.51 11.89 -17.72
C ASN A 83 16.92 11.16 -16.48
N HIS A 84 16.76 11.89 -15.37
CA HIS A 84 16.14 11.40 -14.14
C HIS A 84 15.19 12.45 -13.58
N THR A 85 13.98 12.03 -13.20
CA THR A 85 12.96 12.91 -12.62
C THR A 85 12.95 12.88 -11.10
N LYS A 86 13.64 11.91 -10.50
CA LYS A 86 13.56 11.57 -9.07
C LYS A 86 12.12 11.40 -8.61
N THR A 87 11.35 10.68 -9.39
CA THR A 87 9.95 10.43 -9.14
C THR A 87 9.69 8.92 -9.12
N LEU A 88 9.03 8.45 -8.07
CA LEU A 88 8.49 7.10 -7.95
C LEU A 88 7.00 7.13 -8.26
N GLY A 89 6.52 6.27 -9.16
CA GLY A 89 5.12 5.96 -9.33
C GLY A 89 4.72 4.81 -8.40
N LEU A 90 3.63 4.97 -7.66
CA LEU A 90 3.05 3.91 -6.85
C LEU A 90 1.62 3.65 -7.32
N LEU A 91 1.38 2.46 -7.85
CA LEU A 91 0.03 1.99 -8.20
C LEU A 91 -0.48 1.11 -7.07
N ALA A 92 -1.53 1.56 -6.37
CA ALA A 92 -2.10 0.87 -5.22
C ALA A 92 -3.56 0.48 -5.45
N THR A 93 -3.99 -0.62 -4.82
CA THR A 93 -5.41 -0.99 -4.76
C THR A 93 -6.20 0.02 -3.93
N SER A 94 -5.73 0.32 -2.73
CA SER A 94 -6.43 1.22 -1.81
C SER A 94 -5.42 2.04 -1.01
N SER A 95 -5.74 3.33 -0.83
CA SER A 95 -5.03 4.20 0.11
C SER A 95 -5.76 4.35 1.45
N GLU A 96 -6.97 3.80 1.58
CA GLU A 96 -7.79 3.87 2.80
C GLU A 96 -7.58 2.65 3.70
N ALA A 97 -7.41 1.46 3.12
CA ALA A 97 -7.20 0.25 3.90
C ALA A 97 -5.93 0.41 4.76
N PRO A 98 -6.02 0.25 6.08
CA PRO A 98 -4.91 0.56 7.00
C PRO A 98 -3.60 -0.15 6.66
N TYR A 99 -3.67 -1.39 6.20
CA TYR A 99 -2.49 -2.15 5.75
C TYR A 99 -1.73 -1.42 4.63
N PHE A 100 -2.44 -1.05 3.57
CA PHE A 100 -1.83 -0.35 2.44
C PHE A 100 -1.40 1.08 2.80
N ALA A 101 -2.20 1.78 3.61
CA ALA A 101 -1.88 3.13 4.05
C ALA A 101 -0.55 3.19 4.82
N GLU A 102 -0.29 2.22 5.70
CA GLU A 102 0.96 2.15 6.45
C GLU A 102 2.18 1.83 5.58
N ILE A 103 2.02 1.02 4.53
CA ILE A 103 3.08 0.77 3.54
C ILE A 103 3.34 2.03 2.70
N ILE A 104 2.27 2.71 2.24
CA ILE A 104 2.40 3.96 1.46
C ILE A 104 3.14 5.01 2.27
N GLU A 105 2.81 5.18 3.56
CA GLU A 105 3.51 6.10 4.46
C GLU A 105 5.01 5.75 4.58
N ALA A 106 5.34 4.47 4.74
CA ALA A 106 6.73 4.02 4.82
C ALA A 106 7.49 4.28 3.51
N VAL A 107 6.88 3.99 2.37
CA VAL A 107 7.45 4.27 1.04
C VAL A 107 7.66 5.76 0.84
N GLU A 108 6.68 6.60 1.20
CA GLU A 108 6.76 8.06 1.06
C GLU A 108 7.90 8.64 1.89
N ASN A 109 7.99 8.29 3.18
CA ASN A 109 9.07 8.73 4.06
C ASN A 109 10.44 8.33 3.50
N HIS A 110 10.58 7.07 3.05
CA HIS A 110 11.85 6.59 2.49
C HIS A 110 12.19 7.27 1.14
N CYS A 111 11.18 7.56 0.30
CA CYS A 111 11.34 8.39 -0.90
C CYS A 111 11.87 9.78 -0.56
N PHE A 112 11.28 10.44 0.43
CA PHE A 112 11.69 11.76 0.86
C PHE A 112 13.16 11.78 1.30
N ASP A 113 13.57 10.81 2.13
CA ASP A 113 14.95 10.67 2.61
C ASP A 113 15.95 10.44 1.47
N LYS A 114 15.55 9.74 0.41
CA LYS A 114 16.35 9.52 -0.81
C LYS A 114 16.25 10.66 -1.82
N GLY A 115 15.46 11.70 -1.55
CA GLY A 115 15.24 12.84 -2.44
C GLY A 115 14.37 12.51 -3.65
N TYR A 116 13.46 11.56 -3.51
CA TYR A 116 12.45 11.20 -4.50
C TYR A 116 11.08 11.79 -4.14
N THR A 117 10.27 12.05 -5.16
CA THR A 117 8.86 12.44 -5.02
C THR A 117 7.98 11.26 -5.35
N LEU A 118 6.93 11.01 -4.56
CA LEU A 118 5.95 9.96 -4.80
C LEU A 118 4.77 10.49 -5.63
N ILE A 119 4.36 9.74 -6.66
CA ILE A 119 3.08 9.90 -7.36
C ILE A 119 2.22 8.67 -7.07
N LEU A 120 1.12 8.86 -6.35
CA LEU A 120 0.20 7.77 -5.98
C LEU A 120 -0.95 7.66 -6.99
N GLY A 121 -1.17 6.47 -7.53
CA GLY A 121 -2.35 6.06 -8.28
C GLY A 121 -3.19 5.10 -7.46
N ASN A 122 -4.35 5.55 -6.96
CA ASN A 122 -5.29 4.73 -6.20
C ASN A 122 -6.33 4.12 -7.15
N ALA A 123 -6.16 2.86 -7.52
CA ALA A 123 -6.87 2.24 -8.64
C ALA A 123 -8.09 1.39 -8.25
N HIS A 124 -8.24 0.99 -6.98
CA HIS A 124 -9.35 0.14 -6.49
C HIS A 124 -9.60 -1.13 -7.34
N ASN A 125 -8.53 -1.77 -7.85
CA ASN A 125 -8.58 -2.91 -8.79
C ASN A 125 -9.39 -2.64 -10.08
N ASP A 126 -9.62 -1.37 -10.42
CA ASP A 126 -10.28 -0.94 -11.65
C ASP A 126 -9.26 -0.86 -12.81
N LEU A 127 -9.42 -1.71 -13.82
CA LEU A 127 -8.50 -1.79 -14.96
C LEU A 127 -8.40 -0.48 -15.76
N GLN A 128 -9.48 0.30 -15.84
CA GLN A 128 -9.46 1.59 -16.54
C GLN A 128 -8.61 2.60 -15.78
N LYS A 129 -8.76 2.65 -14.44
CA LYS A 129 -7.93 3.50 -13.58
C LYS A 129 -6.47 3.06 -13.59
N GLN A 130 -6.21 1.75 -13.52
CA GLN A 130 -4.85 1.19 -13.61
C GLN A 130 -4.17 1.62 -14.91
N ARG A 131 -4.84 1.47 -16.05
CA ARG A 131 -4.34 1.91 -17.36
C ARG A 131 -4.09 3.42 -17.39
N ALA A 132 -5.01 4.22 -16.90
CA ALA A 132 -4.90 5.67 -16.89
C ALA A 132 -3.71 6.14 -16.02
N TYR A 133 -3.54 5.56 -14.83
CA TYR A 133 -2.42 5.89 -13.94
C TYR A 133 -1.08 5.44 -14.51
N LEU A 134 -0.97 4.21 -15.03
CA LEU A 134 0.27 3.74 -15.68
C LEU A 134 0.66 4.62 -16.87
N SER A 135 -0.30 4.98 -17.72
CA SER A 135 -0.08 5.89 -18.84
C SER A 135 0.40 7.28 -18.36
N MET A 136 -0.24 7.83 -17.34
CA MET A 136 0.15 9.12 -16.75
C MET A 136 1.55 9.05 -16.14
N MET A 137 1.89 8.00 -15.40
CA MET A 137 3.21 7.80 -14.81
C MET A 137 4.30 7.70 -15.88
N ALA A 138 4.04 6.96 -16.96
CA ALA A 138 4.94 6.88 -18.11
C ALA A 138 5.13 8.24 -18.78
N GLN A 139 4.05 9.01 -19.02
CA GLN A 139 4.11 10.37 -19.58
C GLN A 139 4.87 11.34 -18.67
N LYS A 140 4.72 11.23 -17.34
CA LYS A 140 5.47 12.00 -16.34
C LYS A 140 6.91 11.53 -16.20
N ARG A 141 7.29 10.44 -16.88
CA ARG A 141 8.64 9.86 -16.83
C ARG A 141 9.08 9.53 -15.43
N VAL A 142 8.23 8.80 -14.69
CA VAL A 142 8.67 8.27 -13.39
C VAL A 142 9.92 7.41 -13.61
N ASP A 143 10.88 7.51 -12.71
CA ASP A 143 12.13 6.75 -12.81
C ASP A 143 11.93 5.28 -12.45
N VAL A 144 10.98 5.02 -11.55
CA VAL A 144 10.68 3.68 -11.01
C VAL A 144 9.19 3.54 -10.71
N LEU A 145 8.70 2.31 -10.70
CA LEU A 145 7.31 1.95 -10.43
C LEU A 145 7.21 0.91 -9.33
N LEU A 146 6.46 1.21 -8.28
CA LEU A 146 6.03 0.24 -7.27
C LEU A 146 4.58 -0.13 -7.53
N VAL A 147 4.29 -1.43 -7.66
CA VAL A 147 2.95 -1.96 -7.88
C VAL A 147 2.51 -2.73 -6.65
N MET A 148 1.46 -2.26 -6.01
CA MET A 148 0.91 -2.80 -4.77
C MET A 148 -0.58 -3.04 -4.98
N CYS A 149 -0.92 -3.98 -5.85
CA CYS A 149 -2.27 -4.38 -6.16
C CYS A 149 -2.62 -5.69 -5.45
N SER A 150 -3.85 -5.81 -4.99
CA SER A 150 -4.32 -7.05 -4.34
C SER A 150 -4.76 -8.12 -5.34
N GLU A 151 -4.94 -7.76 -6.59
CA GLU A 151 -5.30 -8.64 -7.69
C GLU A 151 -4.46 -8.34 -8.92
N TYR A 152 -4.06 -9.40 -9.61
CA TYR A 152 -3.20 -9.33 -10.79
C TYR A 152 -3.82 -10.11 -11.97
N PRO A 153 -4.92 -9.61 -12.55
CA PRO A 153 -5.51 -10.20 -13.75
C PRO A 153 -4.56 -10.06 -14.96
N ASP A 154 -4.75 -10.90 -15.96
CA ASP A 154 -3.90 -10.92 -17.17
C ASP A 154 -3.83 -9.55 -17.87
N ASP A 155 -4.93 -8.80 -17.86
CA ASP A 155 -4.96 -7.44 -18.41
C ASP A 155 -4.00 -6.49 -17.66
N LEU A 156 -3.91 -6.57 -16.33
CA LEU A 156 -2.94 -5.78 -15.56
C LEU A 156 -1.51 -6.24 -15.87
N LEU A 157 -1.29 -7.56 -15.98
CA LEU A 157 0.02 -8.12 -16.34
C LEU A 157 0.50 -7.58 -17.69
N GLN A 158 -0.38 -7.55 -18.68
CA GLN A 158 -0.09 -6.98 -20.00
C GLN A 158 0.26 -5.50 -19.90
N MET A 159 -0.50 -4.71 -19.13
CA MET A 159 -0.19 -3.28 -18.92
C MET A 159 1.19 -3.06 -18.28
N LEU A 160 1.57 -3.91 -17.33
CA LEU A 160 2.89 -3.84 -16.71
C LEU A 160 3.98 -4.20 -17.71
N GLU A 161 3.78 -5.21 -18.56
CA GLU A 161 4.71 -5.58 -19.61
C GLU A 161 4.88 -4.49 -20.67
N GLU A 162 3.82 -3.80 -21.06
CA GLU A 162 3.86 -2.64 -21.95
C GLU A 162 4.75 -1.51 -21.39
N ASN A 163 4.92 -1.45 -20.05
CA ASN A 163 5.73 -0.46 -19.34
C ASN A 163 7.05 -1.05 -18.78
N ARG A 164 7.51 -2.21 -19.27
CA ARG A 164 8.70 -2.92 -18.77
C ARG A 164 10.02 -2.14 -18.88
N ASN A 165 10.02 -1.06 -19.64
CA ASN A 165 11.14 -0.12 -19.71
C ASN A 165 11.30 0.74 -18.44
N ILE A 166 10.29 0.78 -17.56
CA ILE A 166 10.36 1.41 -16.24
C ILE A 166 10.73 0.32 -15.23
N PRO A 167 11.84 0.44 -14.51
CA PRO A 167 12.16 -0.51 -13.43
C PRO A 167 11.02 -0.60 -12.44
N MET A 168 10.56 -1.82 -12.14
CA MET A 168 9.41 -2.02 -11.26
C MET A 168 9.63 -3.12 -10.23
N VAL A 169 9.00 -2.92 -9.08
CA VAL A 169 8.81 -3.91 -8.02
C VAL A 169 7.32 -4.16 -7.87
N VAL A 170 6.95 -5.43 -7.76
CA VAL A 170 5.59 -5.87 -7.50
C VAL A 170 5.53 -6.46 -6.10
N MET A 171 4.53 -6.06 -5.33
CA MET A 171 4.31 -6.56 -3.98
C MET A 171 3.16 -7.56 -3.95
N ASP A 172 3.30 -8.60 -3.11
CA ASP A 172 2.26 -9.61 -2.84
C ASP A 172 1.71 -10.37 -4.06
N TRP A 173 2.48 -10.41 -5.14
CA TRP A 173 2.10 -11.10 -6.38
C TRP A 173 2.07 -12.63 -6.24
N GLY A 174 2.69 -13.19 -5.20
CA GLY A 174 2.99 -14.60 -5.11
C GLY A 174 4.26 -14.97 -5.87
N GLU A 175 4.32 -16.16 -6.47
CA GLU A 175 5.44 -16.53 -7.31
C GLU A 175 5.54 -15.59 -8.52
N SER A 176 6.75 -15.11 -8.80
CA SER A 176 7.01 -14.16 -9.90
C SER A 176 6.48 -14.71 -11.22
N ARG A 177 5.48 -14.01 -11.79
CA ARG A 177 4.91 -14.35 -13.10
C ARG A 177 5.63 -13.66 -14.25
N ALA A 178 6.57 -12.76 -13.94
CA ALA A 178 7.26 -11.95 -14.93
C ALA A 178 8.73 -11.84 -14.64
N ASP A 179 9.56 -12.04 -15.64
CA ASP A 179 11.03 -11.96 -15.57
C ASP A 179 11.56 -10.51 -15.57
N PHE A 180 10.71 -9.53 -15.84
CA PHE A 180 11.08 -8.11 -15.93
C PHE A 180 10.81 -7.33 -14.64
N THR A 181 10.20 -7.95 -13.61
CA THR A 181 9.88 -7.30 -12.32
C THR A 181 10.68 -7.90 -11.18
N ASP A 182 11.04 -7.07 -10.21
CA ASP A 182 11.43 -7.55 -8.89
C ASP A 182 10.18 -7.78 -8.03
N THR A 183 10.30 -8.60 -7.00
CA THR A 183 9.17 -8.94 -6.13
C THR A 183 9.56 -8.81 -4.66
N VAL A 184 8.67 -8.19 -3.88
CA VAL A 184 8.74 -8.19 -2.42
C VAL A 184 7.51 -8.91 -1.89
N LEU A 185 7.72 -9.95 -1.09
CA LEU A 185 6.67 -10.80 -0.54
C LEU A 185 6.67 -10.74 0.99
N ASP A 186 5.48 -10.81 1.59
CA ASP A 186 5.33 -11.37 2.93
C ASP A 186 5.22 -12.90 2.82
N ASN A 187 5.63 -13.63 3.86
CA ASN A 187 5.37 -15.05 3.93
C ASN A 187 3.98 -15.29 4.53
N ALA A 188 2.95 -15.15 3.70
CA ALA A 188 1.55 -15.31 4.12
C ALA A 188 1.27 -16.70 4.71
N PHE A 189 1.87 -17.75 4.15
CA PHE A 189 1.74 -19.11 4.67
C PHE A 189 2.31 -19.22 6.08
N GLN A 190 3.54 -18.72 6.31
CA GLN A 190 4.15 -18.73 7.64
C GLN A 190 3.31 -17.94 8.65
N GLY A 191 2.75 -16.80 8.25
CA GLY A 191 1.92 -15.99 9.12
C GLY A 191 0.64 -16.71 9.56
N GLY A 192 -0.07 -17.36 8.63
CA GLY A 192 -1.22 -18.19 8.95
C GLY A 192 -0.86 -19.37 9.86
N TYR A 193 0.27 -20.02 9.58
CA TYR A 193 0.81 -21.10 10.41
C TYR A 193 1.10 -20.63 11.85
N LEU A 194 1.73 -19.47 12.02
CA LEU A 194 1.98 -18.88 13.34
C LEU A 194 0.68 -18.63 14.11
N ALA A 195 -0.35 -18.10 13.45
CA ALA A 195 -1.65 -17.86 14.08
C ALA A 195 -2.30 -19.16 14.57
N GLY A 196 -2.32 -20.18 13.71
CA GLY A 196 -2.85 -21.51 14.07
C GLY A 196 -2.09 -22.16 15.22
N ARG A 197 -0.74 -22.17 15.12
CA ARG A 197 0.13 -22.70 16.17
C ARG A 197 -0.09 -22.01 17.51
N TYR A 198 -0.17 -20.68 17.53
CA TYR A 198 -0.41 -19.92 18.74
C TYR A 198 -1.71 -20.30 19.44
N LEU A 199 -2.82 -20.42 18.70
CA LEU A 199 -4.09 -20.85 19.26
C LEU A 199 -4.03 -22.28 19.82
N ILE A 200 -3.35 -23.20 19.13
CA ILE A 200 -3.15 -24.57 19.56
C ILE A 200 -2.31 -24.67 20.84
N GLU A 201 -1.23 -23.89 20.92
CA GLU A 201 -0.36 -23.80 22.10
C GLU A 201 -1.07 -23.22 23.32
N ARG A 202 -2.05 -22.32 23.09
CA ARG A 202 -2.97 -21.84 24.12
C ARG A 202 -4.07 -22.81 24.51
N GLY A 203 -4.07 -24.03 23.97
CA GLY A 203 -5.00 -25.11 24.35
C GLY A 203 -6.31 -25.14 23.58
N HIS A 204 -6.49 -24.31 22.56
CA HIS A 204 -7.67 -24.36 21.70
C HIS A 204 -7.63 -25.58 20.77
N ARG A 205 -8.79 -26.21 20.56
CA ARG A 205 -8.98 -27.34 19.65
C ARG A 205 -10.18 -27.14 18.73
N ASP A 206 -11.22 -26.51 19.22
CA ASP A 206 -12.38 -26.07 18.44
C ASP A 206 -12.06 -24.67 17.89
N ILE A 207 -11.51 -24.60 16.68
CA ILE A 207 -10.97 -23.37 16.10
C ILE A 207 -11.67 -23.10 14.76
N GLY A 208 -12.25 -21.91 14.63
CA GLY A 208 -12.83 -21.40 13.39
C GLY A 208 -11.87 -20.45 12.64
N ALA A 209 -12.25 -20.07 11.44
CA ALA A 209 -11.51 -19.10 10.64
C ALA A 209 -12.43 -18.19 9.82
N ILE A 210 -12.01 -16.94 9.67
CA ILE A 210 -12.55 -15.99 8.72
C ILE A 210 -11.40 -15.60 7.77
N PRO A 211 -11.08 -16.46 6.79
CA PRO A 211 -10.06 -16.14 5.80
C PRO A 211 -10.51 -14.95 4.95
N GLY A 212 -9.55 -14.20 4.43
CA GLY A 212 -9.82 -13.26 3.35
C GLY A 212 -10.13 -13.98 2.03
N GLN A 213 -10.23 -13.25 0.95
CA GLN A 213 -10.47 -13.82 -0.37
C GLN A 213 -9.38 -14.86 -0.70
N MET A 214 -9.80 -16.13 -0.78
CA MET A 214 -8.87 -17.27 -0.91
C MET A 214 -8.25 -17.37 -2.30
N GLU A 215 -8.85 -16.75 -3.30
CA GLU A 215 -8.33 -16.65 -4.67
C GLU A 215 -7.10 -15.74 -4.75
N ARG A 216 -6.92 -14.84 -3.78
CA ARG A 216 -5.74 -14.00 -3.66
C ARG A 216 -4.61 -14.75 -2.97
N ASN A 217 -3.38 -14.55 -3.44
CA ASN A 217 -2.20 -15.21 -2.86
C ASN A 217 -2.08 -14.98 -1.34
N THR A 218 -2.37 -13.77 -0.88
CA THR A 218 -2.31 -13.41 0.55
C THR A 218 -3.38 -14.14 1.35
N GLY A 219 -4.65 -14.11 0.90
CA GLY A 219 -5.75 -14.78 1.58
C GLY A 219 -5.60 -16.29 1.60
N GLY A 220 -5.33 -16.88 0.42
CA GLY A 220 -5.11 -18.32 0.27
C GLY A 220 -3.88 -18.82 1.03
N GLY A 221 -2.78 -18.07 0.99
CA GLY A 221 -1.55 -18.41 1.72
C GLY A 221 -1.74 -18.42 3.24
N ARG A 222 -2.38 -17.37 3.80
CA ARG A 222 -2.70 -17.29 5.24
C ARG A 222 -3.57 -18.45 5.68
N HIS A 223 -4.61 -18.76 4.89
CA HIS A 223 -5.52 -19.88 5.20
C HIS A 223 -4.81 -21.24 5.11
N ALA A 224 -4.02 -21.48 4.08
CA ALA A 224 -3.26 -22.71 3.91
C ALA A 224 -2.27 -22.95 5.08
N GLY A 225 -1.56 -21.90 5.50
CA GLY A 225 -0.68 -21.98 6.67
C GLY A 225 -1.43 -22.30 7.96
N PHE A 226 -2.57 -21.67 8.19
CA PHE A 226 -3.44 -21.94 9.32
C PHE A 226 -3.93 -23.40 9.33
N LEU A 227 -4.43 -23.90 8.20
CA LEU A 227 -4.86 -25.30 8.08
C LEU A 227 -3.71 -26.28 8.30
N LYS A 228 -2.49 -25.96 7.85
CA LYS A 228 -1.31 -26.79 8.09
C LYS A 228 -0.99 -26.92 9.58
N ALA A 229 -1.12 -25.86 10.34
CA ALA A 229 -0.94 -25.91 11.80
C ALA A 229 -1.99 -26.82 12.48
N LEU A 230 -3.26 -26.76 12.04
CA LEU A 230 -4.32 -27.64 12.54
C LEU A 230 -4.03 -29.09 12.18
N GLU A 231 -3.65 -29.38 10.94
CA GLU A 231 -3.32 -30.73 10.46
C GLU A 231 -2.22 -31.37 11.31
N GLU A 232 -1.12 -30.65 11.57
CA GLU A 232 0.00 -31.14 12.38
C GLU A 232 -0.40 -31.43 13.85
N ALA A 233 -1.40 -30.72 14.36
CA ALA A 233 -1.96 -30.95 15.69
C ALA A 233 -3.08 -32.01 15.71
N GLY A 234 -3.39 -32.63 14.57
CA GLY A 234 -4.47 -33.61 14.45
C GLY A 234 -5.87 -33.01 14.63
N ILE A 235 -6.02 -31.72 14.40
CA ILE A 235 -7.29 -30.99 14.50
C ILE A 235 -7.94 -30.96 13.13
N GLN A 236 -9.17 -31.53 13.04
CA GLN A 236 -9.96 -31.43 11.81
C GLN A 236 -10.78 -30.14 11.82
N PRO A 237 -10.56 -29.21 10.88
CA PRO A 237 -11.36 -28.00 10.79
C PRO A 237 -12.81 -28.37 10.44
N ARG A 238 -13.77 -27.68 11.06
CA ARG A 238 -15.19 -27.83 10.69
C ARG A 238 -15.56 -26.82 9.63
N ALA A 239 -16.13 -27.29 8.53
CA ALA A 239 -16.49 -26.45 7.40
C ALA A 239 -17.43 -25.30 7.79
N GLU A 240 -18.37 -25.58 8.72
CA GLU A 240 -19.32 -24.58 9.22
C GLU A 240 -18.70 -23.45 10.06
N TRP A 241 -17.43 -23.61 10.47
CA TRP A 241 -16.67 -22.59 11.20
C TRP A 241 -15.66 -21.86 10.32
N ILE A 242 -15.63 -22.15 9.04
CA ILE A 242 -14.77 -21.48 8.07
C ILE A 242 -15.67 -20.67 7.14
N VAL A 243 -15.69 -19.34 7.33
CA VAL A 243 -16.54 -18.44 6.54
C VAL A 243 -15.66 -17.37 5.92
N GLN A 244 -15.60 -17.34 4.59
CA GLN A 244 -14.76 -16.40 3.86
C GLN A 244 -15.25 -14.96 4.01
N GLY A 245 -14.32 -14.04 4.28
CA GLY A 245 -14.51 -12.60 4.21
C GLY A 245 -13.83 -11.99 2.98
N ASP A 246 -13.79 -10.68 2.95
CA ASP A 246 -13.25 -9.88 1.83
C ASP A 246 -12.24 -8.82 2.25
N PHE A 247 -11.73 -8.91 3.48
CA PHE A 247 -10.87 -7.95 4.18
C PHE A 247 -11.56 -6.68 4.67
N GLU A 248 -12.88 -6.56 4.51
CA GLU A 248 -13.67 -5.45 5.06
C GLU A 248 -14.27 -5.81 6.43
N PRO A 249 -14.54 -4.81 7.30
CA PRO A 249 -15.06 -5.08 8.64
C PRO A 249 -16.43 -5.74 8.63
N GLU A 250 -17.29 -5.36 7.69
CA GLU A 250 -18.64 -5.91 7.53
C GLU A 250 -18.60 -7.41 7.24
N SER A 251 -17.69 -7.87 6.39
CA SER A 251 -17.56 -9.30 6.09
C SER A 251 -17.09 -10.10 7.31
N GLY A 252 -16.19 -9.53 8.12
CA GLY A 252 -15.78 -10.12 9.38
C GLY A 252 -16.92 -10.24 10.39
N TYR A 253 -17.77 -9.20 10.46
CA TYR A 253 -18.96 -9.17 11.30
C TYR A 253 -19.97 -10.24 10.88
N GLN A 254 -20.35 -10.30 9.60
CA GLN A 254 -21.32 -11.29 9.08
C GLN A 254 -20.80 -12.73 9.21
N ALA A 255 -19.51 -12.94 8.91
CA ALA A 255 -18.90 -14.25 9.05
C ALA A 255 -18.92 -14.75 10.51
N MET A 256 -18.62 -13.90 11.48
CA MET A 256 -18.66 -14.24 12.89
C MET A 256 -20.09 -14.55 13.33
N GLN A 257 -21.09 -13.77 12.92
CA GLN A 257 -22.50 -14.08 13.20
C GLN A 257 -22.89 -15.46 12.68
N GLN A 258 -22.47 -15.81 11.46
CA GLN A 258 -22.74 -17.11 10.87
C GLN A 258 -22.08 -18.24 11.67
N ILE A 259 -20.81 -18.08 12.06
CA ILE A 259 -20.07 -19.06 12.88
C ILE A 259 -20.75 -19.25 14.24
N LEU A 260 -21.13 -18.16 14.91
CA LEU A 260 -21.70 -18.19 16.24
C LEU A 260 -23.16 -18.66 16.28
N SER A 261 -23.85 -18.66 15.15
CA SER A 261 -25.21 -19.19 15.01
C SER A 261 -25.26 -20.72 14.93
N GLN A 262 -24.12 -21.39 14.81
CA GLN A 262 -24.05 -22.85 14.77
C GLN A 262 -24.39 -23.46 16.14
N LYS A 263 -24.90 -24.69 16.15
CA LYS A 263 -25.21 -25.45 17.39
C LYS A 263 -23.98 -25.60 18.31
N GLN A 264 -22.83 -25.84 17.69
CA GLN A 264 -21.54 -25.86 18.36
C GLN A 264 -20.75 -24.69 17.91
N ARG A 265 -20.05 -24.04 18.86
CA ARG A 265 -19.27 -22.83 18.59
C ARG A 265 -17.79 -23.14 18.79
N PRO A 266 -16.92 -22.53 17.99
CA PRO A 266 -15.49 -22.60 18.25
C PRO A 266 -15.14 -21.85 19.55
N THR A 267 -14.00 -22.18 20.14
CA THR A 267 -13.44 -21.45 21.29
C THR A 267 -12.49 -20.34 20.88
N ALA A 268 -12.03 -20.37 19.63
CA ALA A 268 -11.18 -19.36 19.03
C ALA A 268 -11.47 -19.22 17.53
N VAL A 269 -11.24 -18.01 17.01
CA VAL A 269 -11.37 -17.70 15.57
C VAL A 269 -10.13 -16.98 15.08
N PHE A 270 -9.55 -17.49 13.99
CA PHE A 270 -8.52 -16.79 13.22
C PHE A 270 -9.16 -15.93 12.14
N CYS A 271 -8.88 -14.63 12.16
CA CYS A 271 -9.28 -13.69 11.11
C CYS A 271 -8.07 -13.37 10.24
N GLY A 272 -8.20 -13.53 8.93
CA GLY A 272 -7.15 -13.28 7.95
C GLY A 272 -6.76 -11.81 7.77
N GLY A 273 -7.34 -10.90 8.56
CA GLY A 273 -7.01 -9.47 8.62
C GLY A 273 -7.58 -8.82 9.88
N ASP A 274 -6.87 -7.83 10.43
CA ASP A 274 -7.26 -7.12 11.66
C ASP A 274 -8.60 -6.39 11.51
N ILE A 275 -8.90 -5.90 10.32
CA ILE A 275 -10.14 -5.17 10.06
C ILE A 275 -11.35 -6.12 10.08
N MET A 276 -11.20 -7.33 9.54
CA MET A 276 -12.21 -8.38 9.72
C MET A 276 -12.32 -8.82 11.17
N ALA A 277 -11.19 -8.91 11.91
CA ALA A 277 -11.19 -9.24 13.34
C ALA A 277 -11.96 -8.19 14.17
N MET A 278 -11.86 -6.91 13.81
CA MET A 278 -12.63 -5.85 14.44
C MET A 278 -14.14 -6.07 14.26
N GLY A 279 -14.58 -6.36 13.03
CA GLY A 279 -15.99 -6.71 12.76
C GLY A 279 -16.44 -7.97 13.50
N ALA A 280 -15.58 -8.99 13.54
CA ALA A 280 -15.84 -10.24 14.26
C ALA A 280 -16.01 -10.03 15.77
N ILE A 281 -15.17 -9.19 16.40
CA ILE A 281 -15.29 -8.82 17.81
C ILE A 281 -16.60 -8.09 18.08
N CYS A 282 -16.99 -7.16 17.21
CA CYS A 282 -18.26 -6.45 17.31
C CYS A 282 -19.46 -7.42 17.28
N ALA A 283 -19.48 -8.37 16.33
CA ALA A 283 -20.52 -9.37 16.23
C ALA A 283 -20.59 -10.28 17.46
N ALA A 284 -19.45 -10.69 18.02
CA ALA A 284 -19.40 -11.49 19.23
C ALA A 284 -20.01 -10.74 20.42
N ASP A 285 -19.67 -9.47 20.61
CA ASP A 285 -20.20 -8.61 21.66
C ASP A 285 -21.73 -8.43 21.54
N GLU A 286 -22.25 -8.13 20.35
CA GLU A 286 -23.69 -8.02 20.11
C GLU A 286 -24.46 -9.33 20.35
N MET A 287 -23.80 -10.48 20.16
CA MET A 287 -24.36 -11.80 20.51
C MET A 287 -24.16 -12.18 21.98
N GLY A 288 -23.66 -11.27 22.81
CA GLY A 288 -23.48 -11.44 24.25
C GLY A 288 -22.25 -12.27 24.63
N LEU A 289 -21.27 -12.41 23.73
CA LEU A 289 -20.04 -13.16 23.99
C LEU A 289 -18.87 -12.19 24.21
N ARG A 290 -18.13 -12.42 25.28
CA ARG A 290 -16.97 -11.63 25.64
C ARG A 290 -15.72 -12.18 24.98
N VAL A 291 -14.94 -11.28 24.37
CA VAL A 291 -13.60 -11.60 23.88
C VAL A 291 -12.57 -11.12 24.91
N PRO A 292 -11.67 -11.96 25.40
CA PRO A 292 -11.42 -13.36 25.02
C PRO A 292 -12.12 -14.41 25.89
N GLN A 293 -12.96 -14.06 26.88
CA GLN A 293 -13.43 -14.95 27.93
C GLN A 293 -14.33 -16.08 27.41
N ASP A 294 -15.19 -15.76 26.45
CA ASP A 294 -16.14 -16.70 25.87
C ASP A 294 -15.68 -17.20 24.49
N ILE A 295 -14.92 -16.38 23.77
CA ILE A 295 -14.31 -16.71 22.47
C ILE A 295 -13.03 -15.90 22.27
N SER A 296 -11.95 -16.55 21.87
CA SER A 296 -10.69 -15.90 21.50
C SER A 296 -10.69 -15.46 20.03
N VAL A 297 -10.10 -14.32 19.73
CA VAL A 297 -9.95 -13.81 18.35
C VAL A 297 -8.50 -13.42 18.11
N ILE A 298 -7.92 -13.93 17.03
CA ILE A 298 -6.59 -13.54 16.55
C ILE A 298 -6.72 -12.95 15.15
N GLY A 299 -6.04 -11.82 14.92
CA GLY A 299 -6.03 -11.11 13.65
C GLY A 299 -4.77 -11.36 12.82
N TYR A 300 -4.62 -10.54 11.78
CA TYR A 300 -3.48 -10.53 10.87
C TYR A 300 -3.27 -9.10 10.34
N ASP A 301 -2.05 -8.69 10.11
CA ASP A 301 -1.50 -7.41 9.63
C ASP A 301 -0.85 -6.57 10.72
N ASN A 302 -1.32 -6.61 11.96
CA ASN A 302 -0.92 -5.70 13.04
C ASN A 302 -1.01 -4.23 12.59
N VAL A 303 -2.20 -3.84 12.11
CA VAL A 303 -2.44 -2.43 11.78
C VAL A 303 -2.31 -1.57 13.03
N ARG A 304 -1.89 -0.31 12.85
CA ARG A 304 -1.59 0.63 13.96
C ARG A 304 -2.71 0.70 15.02
N ASN A 305 -3.96 0.62 14.57
CA ASN A 305 -5.13 0.70 15.43
C ASN A 305 -5.45 -0.60 16.18
N ALA A 306 -4.91 -1.76 15.79
CA ALA A 306 -5.23 -3.06 16.41
C ALA A 306 -4.92 -3.10 17.93
N ARG A 307 -3.94 -2.32 18.39
CA ARG A 307 -3.61 -2.18 19.82
C ARG A 307 -4.69 -1.46 20.64
N TYR A 308 -5.55 -0.70 19.98
CA TYR A 308 -6.61 0.11 20.61
C TYR A 308 -8.00 -0.50 20.45
N PHE A 309 -8.12 -1.68 19.83
CA PHE A 309 -9.38 -2.41 19.82
C PHE A 309 -9.76 -2.82 21.25
N ALA A 310 -11.01 -3.10 21.45
CA ALA A 310 -11.55 -3.55 22.75
C ALA A 310 -12.09 -4.99 22.63
N PRO A 311 -11.30 -6.00 23.04
CA PRO A 311 -9.94 -5.92 23.63
C PRO A 311 -8.85 -5.62 22.59
N ALA A 312 -7.66 -5.19 23.06
CA ALA A 312 -6.49 -5.04 22.19
C ALA A 312 -6.16 -6.35 21.49
N LEU A 313 -6.04 -6.31 20.17
CA LEU A 313 -6.01 -7.49 19.31
C LEU A 313 -4.63 -8.16 19.27
N THR A 314 -4.59 -9.45 19.64
CA THR A 314 -3.49 -10.35 19.32
C THR A 314 -3.51 -10.61 17.82
N THR A 315 -2.37 -10.49 17.15
CA THR A 315 -2.33 -10.48 15.69
C THR A 315 -0.97 -10.93 15.15
N VAL A 316 -0.94 -11.35 13.90
CA VAL A 316 0.30 -11.60 13.16
C VAL A 316 0.76 -10.27 12.55
N HIS A 317 1.97 -9.85 12.91
CA HIS A 317 2.58 -8.63 12.39
C HIS A 317 3.22 -8.87 11.03
N GLN A 318 2.78 -8.13 10.04
CA GLN A 318 3.52 -7.92 8.80
C GLN A 318 4.44 -6.71 8.96
N PRO A 319 5.74 -6.81 8.64
CA PRO A 319 6.67 -5.70 8.79
C PRO A 319 6.52 -4.69 7.65
N LYS A 320 5.40 -3.94 7.64
CA LYS A 320 4.97 -3.03 6.58
C LYS A 320 6.01 -1.97 6.22
N ALA A 321 6.70 -1.42 7.23
CA ALA A 321 7.80 -0.47 7.00
C ALA A 321 8.93 -1.12 6.20
N GLN A 322 9.35 -2.32 6.58
CA GLN A 322 10.41 -3.06 5.87
C GLN A 322 9.99 -3.45 4.45
N LEU A 323 8.71 -3.79 4.24
CA LEU A 323 8.18 -4.07 2.90
C LEU A 323 8.37 -2.85 1.98
N GLY A 324 7.94 -1.67 2.43
CA GLY A 324 8.08 -0.42 1.68
C GLY A 324 9.52 0.00 1.43
N GLU A 325 10.36 -0.03 2.48
CA GLU A 325 11.79 0.32 2.40
C GLU A 325 12.55 -0.61 1.45
N LYS A 326 12.37 -1.92 1.59
CA LYS A 326 13.02 -2.91 0.71
C LYS A 326 12.58 -2.78 -0.74
N ALA A 327 11.30 -2.52 -0.99
CA ALA A 327 10.79 -2.30 -2.34
C ALA A 327 11.47 -1.10 -3.01
N LEU A 328 11.61 0.02 -2.30
CA LEU A 328 12.29 1.19 -2.84
C LEU A 328 13.79 0.94 -3.03
N ASP A 329 14.47 0.32 -2.06
CA ASP A 329 15.90 0.01 -2.17
C ASP A 329 16.19 -0.91 -3.36
N MET A 330 15.32 -1.91 -3.62
CA MET A 330 15.44 -2.78 -4.82
C MET A 330 15.27 -1.99 -6.11
N LEU A 331 14.33 -1.05 -6.16
CA LEU A 331 14.12 -0.19 -7.32
C LEU A 331 15.34 0.69 -7.59
N LEU A 332 15.89 1.32 -6.55
CA LEU A 332 17.06 2.18 -6.66
C LEU A 332 18.33 1.39 -7.02
N ASP A 333 18.50 0.18 -6.45
CA ASP A 333 19.58 -0.73 -6.84
C ASP A 333 19.49 -1.08 -8.32
N ARG A 334 18.31 -1.43 -8.82
CA ARG A 334 18.12 -1.79 -10.22
C ARG A 334 18.55 -0.68 -11.19
N ILE A 335 18.30 0.59 -10.85
CA ILE A 335 18.74 1.74 -11.63
C ILE A 335 20.26 1.91 -11.54
N THR A 336 20.80 1.86 -10.33
CA THR A 336 22.20 2.19 -10.03
C THR A 336 23.16 1.12 -10.56
N SER A 337 22.83 -0.15 -10.32
CA SER A 337 23.63 -1.30 -10.74
C SER A 337 23.34 -1.75 -12.17
N LYS A 338 22.29 -1.21 -12.81
CA LYS A 338 21.79 -1.66 -14.13
C LYS A 338 21.51 -3.17 -14.17
N ARG A 339 20.98 -3.70 -13.06
CA ARG A 339 20.71 -5.12 -12.90
C ARG A 339 19.56 -5.55 -13.84
N GLU A 340 19.81 -6.58 -14.63
CA GLU A 340 18.84 -7.14 -15.57
C GLU A 340 18.05 -8.30 -14.95
N VAL A 341 18.68 -9.06 -14.05
CA VAL A 341 18.08 -10.23 -13.41
C VAL A 341 17.11 -9.81 -12.33
N SER A 342 15.90 -10.35 -12.37
CA SER A 342 14.87 -10.15 -11.34
C SER A 342 15.28 -10.77 -10.01
N GLN A 343 14.89 -10.12 -8.93
CA GLN A 343 15.12 -10.58 -7.56
C GLN A 343 13.81 -10.65 -6.80
N THR A 344 13.75 -11.60 -5.87
CA THR A 344 12.65 -11.72 -4.90
C THR A 344 13.22 -11.56 -3.51
N ILE A 345 12.61 -10.68 -2.70
CA ILE A 345 12.88 -10.54 -1.28
C ILE A 345 11.63 -10.94 -0.53
N GLU A 346 11.81 -11.81 0.46
CA GLU A 346 10.76 -12.22 1.39
C GLU A 346 11.01 -11.60 2.76
N VAL A 347 9.94 -11.07 3.39
CA VAL A 347 9.93 -10.64 4.78
C VAL A 347 9.07 -11.58 5.60
N HIS A 348 9.49 -11.81 6.84
CA HIS A 348 8.87 -12.82 7.68
C HIS A 348 7.93 -12.17 8.70
N PRO A 349 6.70 -12.70 8.83
CA PRO A 349 5.74 -12.26 9.84
C PRO A 349 6.18 -12.71 11.23
N THR A 350 5.70 -12.01 12.26
CA THR A 350 5.89 -12.34 13.67
C THR A 350 4.57 -12.24 14.42
N LEU A 351 4.47 -12.94 15.54
CA LEU A 351 3.27 -12.86 16.39
C LEU A 351 3.40 -11.69 17.37
N ILE A 352 2.31 -10.94 17.53
CA ILE A 352 2.14 -9.90 18.55
C ILE A 352 1.02 -10.30 19.49
N GLU A 353 1.39 -10.72 20.68
CA GLU A 353 0.44 -11.08 21.72
C GLU A 353 -0.14 -9.84 22.38
N ARG A 354 -1.47 -9.83 22.56
CA ARG A 354 -2.23 -8.81 23.31
C ARG A 354 -3.32 -9.48 24.15
N ARG A 355 -4.55 -8.93 24.17
CA ARG A 355 -5.59 -9.32 25.12
C ARG A 355 -6.80 -10.03 24.51
N SER A 356 -6.81 -10.29 23.20
CA SER A 356 -7.95 -10.90 22.51
C SER A 356 -7.93 -12.42 22.47
N VAL A 357 -6.89 -13.05 23.02
CA VAL A 357 -6.77 -14.52 23.11
C VAL A 357 -6.53 -14.90 24.57
N ALA A 358 -7.34 -15.83 25.09
CA ALA A 358 -7.18 -16.47 26.39
C ALA A 358 -6.71 -17.92 26.20
N ASP A 359 -6.39 -18.57 27.32
CA ASP A 359 -6.15 -20.03 27.29
C ASP A 359 -7.45 -20.78 26.97
N GLY A 360 -7.35 -21.74 26.10
CA GLY A 360 -8.45 -22.59 25.71
C GLY A 360 -8.87 -23.55 26.80
N PRO A 361 -10.07 -24.14 26.69
CA PRO A 361 -10.50 -25.17 27.59
C PRO A 361 -9.61 -26.42 27.40
N PHE A 362 -8.75 -26.73 28.35
CA PHE A 362 -8.00 -27.97 28.38
C PHE A 362 -9.00 -29.16 28.42
N ARG A 363 -9.29 -29.72 27.26
CA ARG A 363 -9.90 -31.03 27.22
C ARG A 363 -8.80 -32.04 27.51
N ASP A 364 -8.85 -32.61 28.72
CA ASP A 364 -7.98 -33.72 29.10
C ASP A 364 -8.33 -34.93 28.22
N TYR A 365 -7.59 -35.13 27.11
CA TYR A 365 -7.76 -36.27 26.21
C TYR A 365 -7.12 -37.55 26.77
N ARG A 366 -6.97 -37.65 28.08
CA ARG A 366 -6.65 -38.92 28.74
C ARG A 366 -7.95 -39.60 29.18
N ARG A 367 -8.69 -40.14 28.24
CA ARG A 367 -9.57 -41.29 28.44
C ARG A 367 -9.74 -42.03 27.12
#